data_3d6905ae2c8d0d29467711cc6ddee950
#
_entry.id   3d6905ae2c8d0d29467711cc6ddee950
#
_cell.length_a   1.000
_cell.length_b   1.000
_cell.length_c   1.000
_cell.angle_alpha   90.00
_cell.angle_beta   90.00
_cell.angle_gamma   90.00
#
_symmetry.space_group_name_H-M   'P 1'
#
loop_
_entity.id
_entity.type
_entity.pdbx_description
1 polymer ?
#
loop_
_entity_poly.entity_id
_entity_poly.type
_entity_poly.pdbx_seq_one_letter_code
_entity_poly.pdbx_strand_id
1 'polypeptide(L)'
;MRRGGAQPPGLAGQAGAPRLADQVALGVLTRTFPPELVDHVLAVTGRVERRYRLLPARLVVYYVLGLALFAGMGSVEVLRCLVEGLRGAAGWRHPHEPWRRWRVPVKSALVQARARLGAEPLRVLLERAARPLATQRTRGAFYRGWRVMSLDGTCLDVADSSANAKVFGRPGSSRGEGAGAFPQVRLVGLAECGTHAVVAAALGPCTTSEAVLADELLGAPGRLGPELLVLCDRACGALTAGAVR
;
A
#
# COMPACT_ATOMS: atom_id res chain seq x y z
N MET A 1 17.00 49.61 -25.54
CA MET A 1 17.09 48.35 -26.29
C MET A 1 17.10 47.16 -25.28
N ARG A 2 15.93 46.56 -25.04
CA ARG A 2 15.80 45.36 -24.21
C ARG A 2 15.54 44.21 -25.16
N ARG A 3 16.46 43.24 -25.20
CA ARG A 3 16.32 42.00 -25.98
C ARG A 3 15.42 41.04 -25.20
N GLY A 4 14.24 40.76 -25.71
CA GLY A 4 13.34 39.71 -25.23
C GLY A 4 13.93 38.34 -25.59
N GLY A 5 14.29 37.54 -24.59
CA GLY A 5 14.63 36.14 -24.77
C GLY A 5 13.35 35.32 -24.90
N ALA A 6 13.10 34.73 -26.06
CA ALA A 6 12.04 33.79 -26.26
C ALA A 6 12.37 32.49 -25.51
N GLN A 7 11.48 32.11 -24.63
CA GLN A 7 11.53 30.80 -23.94
C GLN A 7 11.18 29.69 -24.95
N PRO A 8 11.92 28.60 -25.05
CA PRO A 8 11.60 27.52 -25.98
C PRO A 8 10.28 26.85 -25.57
N PRO A 9 9.48 26.37 -26.53
CA PRO A 9 8.23 25.69 -26.23
C PRO A 9 8.48 24.43 -25.43
N GLY A 10 7.79 24.32 -24.28
CA GLY A 10 7.86 23.16 -23.42
C GLY A 10 7.53 21.88 -24.18
N LEU A 11 8.41 20.90 -24.06
CA LEU A 11 8.20 19.54 -24.54
C LEU A 11 6.92 18.99 -23.88
N ALA A 12 5.82 19.03 -24.63
CA ALA A 12 4.63 18.24 -24.32
C ALA A 12 5.08 16.78 -24.33
N GLY A 13 5.13 16.16 -23.14
CA GLY A 13 5.57 14.78 -22.95
C GLY A 13 4.71 13.86 -23.83
N GLN A 14 5.30 13.34 -24.89
CA GLN A 14 4.75 12.21 -25.61
C GLN A 14 4.63 11.07 -24.60
N ALA A 15 3.41 10.54 -24.45
CA ALA A 15 3.14 9.33 -23.68
C ALA A 15 3.95 8.19 -24.32
N GLY A 16 5.13 7.95 -23.81
CA GLY A 16 6.02 6.89 -24.30
C GLY A 16 5.40 5.53 -24.00
N ALA A 17 5.66 4.54 -24.85
CA ALA A 17 5.35 3.14 -24.56
C ALA A 17 5.89 2.76 -23.17
N PRO A 18 5.20 1.88 -22.41
CA PRO A 18 5.64 1.46 -21.07
C PRO A 18 7.06 0.89 -21.17
N ARG A 19 7.93 1.36 -20.27
CA ARG A 19 9.31 0.91 -20.24
C ARG A 19 9.34 -0.57 -19.83
N LEU A 20 10.37 -1.31 -20.29
CA LEU A 20 10.54 -2.72 -19.91
C LEU A 20 10.49 -2.92 -18.39
N ALA A 21 11.08 -2.00 -17.63
CA ALA A 21 11.04 -2.01 -16.17
C ALA A 21 9.60 -1.96 -15.61
N ASP A 22 8.71 -1.17 -16.23
CA ASP A 22 7.31 -1.05 -15.81
C ASP A 22 6.54 -2.34 -16.09
N GLN A 23 6.82 -3.01 -17.21
CA GLN A 23 6.22 -4.30 -17.53
C GLN A 23 6.68 -5.41 -16.59
N VAL A 24 7.96 -5.44 -16.22
CA VAL A 24 8.50 -6.37 -15.21
C VAL A 24 7.85 -6.12 -13.85
N ALA A 25 7.73 -4.86 -13.43
CA ALA A 25 7.07 -4.49 -12.18
C ALA A 25 5.61 -4.92 -12.14
N LEU A 26 4.85 -4.76 -13.22
CA LEU A 26 3.48 -5.25 -13.35
C LEU A 26 3.39 -6.78 -13.33
N GLY A 27 4.34 -7.48 -13.94
CA GLY A 27 4.43 -8.93 -13.87
C GLY A 27 4.67 -9.44 -12.45
N VAL A 28 5.51 -8.76 -11.68
CA VAL A 28 5.71 -9.06 -10.25
C VAL A 28 4.43 -8.77 -9.46
N LEU A 29 3.79 -7.63 -9.70
CA LEU A 29 2.56 -7.22 -9.02
C LEU A 29 1.44 -8.25 -9.21
N THR A 30 1.18 -8.70 -10.44
CA THR A 30 0.13 -9.68 -10.74
C THR A 30 0.46 -11.10 -10.27
N ARG A 31 1.74 -11.43 -10.13
CA ARG A 31 2.18 -12.71 -9.54
C ARG A 31 2.02 -12.71 -8.03
N THR A 32 2.34 -11.59 -7.37
CA THR A 32 2.22 -11.45 -5.92
C THR A 32 0.76 -11.36 -5.49
N PHE A 33 -0.05 -10.67 -6.29
CA PHE A 33 -1.48 -10.47 -6.07
C PHE A 33 -2.26 -10.97 -7.29
N PRO A 34 -2.41 -12.30 -7.45
CA PRO A 34 -3.11 -12.85 -8.61
C PRO A 34 -4.59 -12.42 -8.63
N PRO A 35 -5.20 -12.33 -9.83
CA PRO A 35 -6.59 -11.89 -9.99
C PRO A 35 -7.59 -12.64 -9.10
N GLU A 36 -7.38 -13.94 -8.92
CA GLU A 36 -8.24 -14.80 -8.10
C GLU A 36 -8.22 -14.40 -6.62
N LEU A 37 -7.04 -14.03 -6.11
CA LEU A 37 -6.89 -13.50 -4.75
C LEU A 37 -7.61 -12.17 -4.59
N VAL A 38 -7.43 -11.25 -5.56
CA VAL A 38 -8.09 -9.94 -5.53
C VAL A 38 -9.61 -10.09 -5.60
N ASP A 39 -10.12 -10.97 -6.47
CA ASP A 39 -11.56 -11.23 -6.58
C ASP A 39 -12.14 -11.83 -5.32
N HIS A 40 -11.42 -12.79 -4.72
CA HIS A 40 -11.83 -13.36 -3.45
C HIS A 40 -11.91 -12.29 -2.35
N VAL A 41 -10.90 -11.41 -2.27
CA VAL A 41 -10.89 -10.30 -1.31
C VAL A 41 -12.06 -9.34 -1.55
N LEU A 42 -12.34 -8.99 -2.80
CA LEU A 42 -13.50 -8.15 -3.14
C LEU A 42 -14.83 -8.81 -2.76
N ALA A 43 -14.93 -10.13 -2.92
CA ALA A 43 -16.12 -10.89 -2.55
C ALA A 43 -16.35 -10.86 -1.03
N VAL A 44 -15.35 -11.22 -0.24
CA VAL A 44 -15.48 -11.27 1.23
C VAL A 44 -15.67 -9.91 1.87
N THR A 45 -15.22 -8.84 1.22
CA THR A 45 -15.41 -7.45 1.68
C THR A 45 -16.67 -6.78 1.10
N GLY A 46 -17.48 -7.51 0.32
CA GLY A 46 -18.71 -6.98 -0.27
C GLY A 46 -18.47 -5.87 -1.31
N ARG A 47 -17.30 -5.87 -1.97
CA ARG A 47 -16.91 -4.85 -2.95
C ARG A 47 -16.98 -5.33 -4.40
N VAL A 48 -17.59 -6.49 -4.63
CA VAL A 48 -17.92 -6.95 -5.99
C VAL A 48 -18.95 -6.02 -6.62
N GLU A 49 -18.68 -5.56 -7.82
CA GLU A 49 -19.55 -4.62 -8.51
C GLU A 49 -20.74 -5.35 -9.18
N ARG A 50 -21.94 -4.80 -8.97
CA ARG A 50 -23.19 -5.27 -9.61
C ARG A 50 -23.41 -4.67 -11.00
N ARG A 51 -22.68 -3.62 -11.35
CA ARG A 51 -22.82 -2.87 -12.61
C ARG A 51 -21.47 -2.75 -13.29
N TYR A 52 -21.50 -2.80 -14.62
CA TYR A 52 -20.31 -2.48 -15.40
C TYR A 52 -19.85 -1.03 -15.15
N ARG A 53 -18.56 -0.87 -14.89
CA ARG A 53 -17.92 0.44 -14.68
C ARG A 53 -16.63 0.55 -15.48
N LEU A 54 -16.29 1.77 -15.88
CA LEU A 54 -14.99 2.04 -16.54
C LEU A 54 -13.79 1.75 -15.63
N LEU A 55 -13.98 1.88 -14.30
CA LEU A 55 -13.01 1.58 -13.25
C LEU A 55 -13.59 0.50 -12.32
N PRO A 56 -13.53 -0.79 -12.72
CA PRO A 56 -13.99 -1.88 -11.89
C PRO A 56 -13.11 -2.05 -10.65
N ALA A 57 -13.67 -2.56 -9.56
CA ALA A 57 -13.02 -2.67 -8.25
C ALA A 57 -11.68 -3.41 -8.33
N ARG A 58 -11.57 -4.49 -9.09
CA ARG A 58 -10.33 -5.21 -9.33
C ARG A 58 -9.24 -4.29 -9.91
N LEU A 59 -9.55 -3.51 -10.93
CA LEU A 59 -8.60 -2.55 -11.52
C LEU A 59 -8.20 -1.48 -10.50
N VAL A 60 -9.15 -1.03 -9.66
CA VAL A 60 -8.87 -0.02 -8.63
C VAL A 60 -7.93 -0.57 -7.56
N VAL A 61 -8.04 -1.85 -7.17
CA VAL A 61 -7.06 -2.49 -6.26
C VAL A 61 -5.65 -2.42 -6.86
N TYR A 62 -5.47 -2.89 -8.10
CA TYR A 62 -4.15 -2.81 -8.75
C TYR A 62 -3.68 -1.38 -8.96
N TYR A 63 -4.60 -0.45 -9.21
CA TYR A 63 -4.28 0.96 -9.32
C TYR A 63 -3.71 1.52 -8.01
N VAL A 64 -4.30 1.19 -6.87
CA VAL A 64 -3.79 1.64 -5.56
C VAL A 64 -2.41 1.03 -5.27
N LEU A 65 -2.22 -0.25 -5.53
CA LEU A 65 -0.91 -0.91 -5.41
C LEU A 65 0.12 -0.29 -6.38
N GLY A 66 -0.31 0.01 -7.60
CA GLY A 66 0.51 0.68 -8.62
C GLY A 66 0.95 2.08 -8.22
N LEU A 67 0.12 2.85 -7.50
CA LEU A 67 0.52 4.16 -6.99
C LEU A 67 1.71 4.08 -6.03
N ALA A 68 1.81 3.03 -5.22
CA ALA A 68 2.97 2.79 -4.37
C ALA A 68 4.18 2.28 -5.17
N LEU A 69 3.96 1.39 -6.12
CA LEU A 69 5.01 0.82 -6.96
C LEU A 69 5.66 1.86 -7.90
N PHE A 70 4.88 2.80 -8.40
CA PHE A 70 5.29 3.86 -9.32
C PHE A 70 5.21 5.24 -8.67
N ALA A 71 5.77 5.40 -7.47
CA ALA A 71 5.65 6.62 -6.65
C ALA A 71 6.10 7.92 -7.35
N GLY A 72 6.97 7.84 -8.37
CA GLY A 72 7.41 8.98 -9.18
C GLY A 72 6.48 9.35 -10.34
N MET A 73 5.42 8.57 -10.60
CA MET A 73 4.52 8.78 -11.73
C MET A 73 3.24 9.52 -11.33
N GLY A 74 2.69 10.30 -12.27
CA GLY A 74 1.37 10.90 -12.09
C GLY A 74 0.26 9.83 -12.04
N SER A 75 -0.77 10.07 -11.23
CA SER A 75 -1.86 9.10 -10.97
C SER A 75 -2.57 8.58 -12.24
N VAL A 76 -2.73 9.43 -13.26
CA VAL A 76 -3.33 9.04 -14.54
C VAL A 76 -2.35 8.17 -15.35
N GLU A 77 -1.06 8.45 -15.27
CA GLU A 77 -0.03 7.71 -15.98
C GLU A 77 0.13 6.30 -15.38
N VAL A 78 0.10 6.16 -14.06
CA VAL A 78 0.05 4.85 -13.38
C VAL A 78 -1.11 4.01 -13.90
N LEU A 79 -2.31 4.60 -14.02
CA LEU A 79 -3.45 3.88 -14.54
C LEU A 79 -3.27 3.47 -16.01
N ARG A 80 -2.66 4.34 -16.84
CA ARG A 80 -2.35 4.02 -18.25
C ARG A 80 -1.40 2.84 -18.34
N CYS A 81 -0.28 2.86 -17.61
CA CYS A 81 0.67 1.75 -17.52
C CYS A 81 -0.01 0.44 -17.10
N LEU A 82 -0.86 0.50 -16.08
CA LEU A 82 -1.60 -0.68 -15.62
C LEU A 82 -2.50 -1.25 -16.70
N VAL A 83 -3.31 -0.41 -17.35
CA VAL A 83 -4.25 -0.87 -18.38
C VAL A 83 -3.51 -1.46 -19.58
N GLU A 84 -2.43 -0.85 -20.01
CA GLU A 84 -1.61 -1.35 -21.11
C GLU A 84 -0.91 -2.67 -20.76
N GLY A 85 -0.31 -2.76 -19.57
CA GLY A 85 0.38 -3.97 -19.13
C GLY A 85 -0.56 -5.14 -18.80
N LEU A 86 -1.76 -4.86 -18.31
CA LEU A 86 -2.73 -5.90 -17.95
C LEU A 86 -3.53 -6.45 -19.15
N ARG A 87 -3.52 -5.77 -20.29
CA ARG A 87 -4.21 -6.25 -21.51
C ARG A 87 -3.80 -7.64 -21.97
N GLY A 88 -2.56 -8.02 -21.74
CA GLY A 88 -2.00 -9.34 -22.12
C GLY A 88 -1.95 -10.36 -20.97
N ALA A 89 -2.31 -9.96 -19.74
CA ALA A 89 -2.17 -10.83 -18.59
C ALA A 89 -3.30 -11.88 -18.53
N ALA A 90 -2.95 -13.12 -18.19
CA ALA A 90 -3.91 -14.19 -17.96
C ALA A 90 -4.87 -13.79 -16.82
N GLY A 91 -6.15 -14.13 -16.94
CA GLY A 91 -7.18 -13.79 -15.94
C GLY A 91 -7.81 -12.39 -16.08
N TRP A 92 -7.31 -11.55 -17.02
CA TRP A 92 -7.86 -10.21 -17.28
C TRP A 92 -8.93 -10.18 -18.38
N ARG A 93 -9.44 -11.32 -18.79
CA ARG A 93 -10.58 -11.36 -19.72
C ARG A 93 -11.81 -10.78 -19.03
N HIS A 94 -12.19 -9.56 -19.41
CA HIS A 94 -13.50 -9.03 -19.06
C HIS A 94 -14.54 -9.58 -20.05
N PRO A 95 -15.68 -10.13 -19.60
CA PRO A 95 -16.69 -10.69 -20.48
C PRO A 95 -17.25 -9.69 -21.53
N HIS A 96 -17.07 -8.42 -21.29
CA HIS A 96 -17.43 -7.34 -22.21
C HIS A 96 -16.17 -6.53 -22.52
N GLU A 97 -15.41 -6.94 -23.53
CA GLU A 97 -14.19 -6.24 -23.95
C GLU A 97 -14.47 -4.81 -24.46
N PRO A 98 -14.30 -3.76 -23.62
CA PRO A 98 -14.24 -2.40 -24.14
C PRO A 98 -12.83 -1.84 -24.17
N TRP A 99 -11.79 -2.69 -24.00
CA TRP A 99 -10.39 -2.26 -24.05
C TRP A 99 -10.02 -1.55 -25.37
N ARG A 100 -10.69 -1.87 -26.47
CA ARG A 100 -10.52 -1.18 -27.77
C ARG A 100 -11.00 0.28 -27.74
N ARG A 101 -11.85 0.66 -26.79
CA ARG A 101 -12.41 2.02 -26.63
C ARG A 101 -12.17 2.59 -25.23
N TRP A 102 -11.24 2.01 -24.46
CA TRP A 102 -10.99 2.50 -23.12
C TRP A 102 -10.48 3.93 -23.16
N ARG A 103 -11.22 4.82 -22.53
CA ARG A 103 -10.86 6.23 -22.37
C ARG A 103 -10.20 6.43 -21.02
N VAL A 104 -9.11 7.20 -20.99
CA VAL A 104 -8.44 7.57 -19.74
C VAL A 104 -9.44 8.35 -18.88
N PRO A 105 -9.78 7.89 -17.67
CA PRO A 105 -10.70 8.59 -16.79
C PRO A 105 -10.08 9.91 -16.30
N VAL A 106 -10.93 10.87 -15.98
CA VAL A 106 -10.51 12.10 -15.31
C VAL A 106 -10.09 11.83 -13.86
N LYS A 107 -9.25 12.69 -13.29
CA LYS A 107 -8.74 12.53 -11.91
C LYS A 107 -9.85 12.36 -10.87
N SER A 108 -10.96 13.09 -11.00
CA SER A 108 -12.11 12.97 -10.10
C SER A 108 -12.73 11.57 -10.10
N ALA A 109 -12.81 10.91 -11.27
CA ALA A 109 -13.30 9.54 -11.37
C ALA A 109 -12.38 8.52 -10.62
N LEU A 110 -11.06 8.75 -10.65
CA LEU A 110 -10.09 7.96 -9.88
C LEU A 110 -10.29 8.12 -8.37
N VAL A 111 -10.47 9.37 -7.92
CA VAL A 111 -10.76 9.65 -6.51
C VAL A 111 -12.06 8.97 -6.06
N GLN A 112 -13.13 9.10 -6.84
CA GLN A 112 -14.42 8.45 -6.55
C GLN A 112 -14.31 6.91 -6.57
N ALA A 113 -13.53 6.34 -7.49
CA ALA A 113 -13.33 4.91 -7.56
C ALA A 113 -12.60 4.37 -6.32
N ARG A 114 -11.55 5.08 -5.85
CA ARG A 114 -10.85 4.75 -4.60
C ARG A 114 -11.77 4.88 -3.38
N ALA A 115 -12.57 5.94 -3.30
CA ALA A 115 -13.53 6.13 -2.22
C ALA A 115 -14.58 5.00 -2.16
N ARG A 116 -15.07 4.53 -3.32
CA ARG A 116 -15.98 3.37 -3.40
C ARG A 116 -15.32 2.06 -2.97
N LEU A 117 -14.06 1.84 -3.34
CA LEU A 117 -13.31 0.65 -2.92
C LEU A 117 -13.19 0.63 -1.40
N GLY A 118 -12.82 1.76 -0.80
CA GLY A 118 -12.51 1.84 0.62
C GLY A 118 -11.18 1.18 0.98
N ALA A 119 -10.84 1.15 2.26
CA ALA A 119 -9.59 0.59 2.77
C ALA A 119 -9.67 -0.93 3.03
N GLU A 120 -10.86 -1.43 3.35
CA GLU A 120 -11.05 -2.81 3.81
C GLU A 120 -10.54 -3.89 2.84
N PRO A 121 -10.74 -3.82 1.52
CA PRO A 121 -10.14 -4.78 0.60
C PRO A 121 -8.61 -4.80 0.65
N LEU A 122 -7.97 -3.65 0.85
CA LEU A 122 -6.51 -3.57 0.92
C LEU A 122 -5.99 -4.15 2.24
N ARG A 123 -6.71 -3.94 3.35
CA ARG A 123 -6.39 -4.55 4.64
C ARG A 123 -6.46 -6.07 4.56
N VAL A 124 -7.56 -6.63 4.05
CA VAL A 124 -7.72 -8.08 3.87
C VAL A 124 -6.70 -8.65 2.87
N LEU A 125 -6.37 -7.88 1.82
CA LEU A 125 -5.35 -8.30 0.84
C LEU A 125 -3.97 -8.39 1.50
N LEU A 126 -3.59 -7.41 2.33
CA LEU A 126 -2.35 -7.46 3.11
C LEU A 126 -2.33 -8.69 4.00
N GLU A 127 -3.39 -8.94 4.75
CA GLU A 127 -3.48 -10.10 5.65
C GLU A 127 -3.33 -11.45 4.95
N ARG A 128 -3.78 -11.55 3.72
CA ARG A 128 -3.69 -12.80 2.94
C ARG A 128 -2.40 -12.95 2.16
N ALA A 129 -1.80 -11.85 1.72
CA ALA A 129 -0.60 -11.87 0.90
C ALA A 129 0.69 -11.76 1.74
N ALA A 130 0.65 -11.00 2.84
CA ALA A 130 1.81 -10.81 3.70
C ALA A 130 2.12 -12.08 4.50
N ARG A 131 3.31 -12.61 4.28
CA ARG A 131 3.81 -13.82 4.94
C ARG A 131 5.33 -13.78 5.01
N PRO A 132 5.94 -14.48 5.97
CA PRO A 132 7.39 -14.65 6.00
C PRO A 132 7.88 -15.33 4.72
N LEU A 133 8.96 -14.81 4.15
CA LEU A 133 9.55 -15.28 2.90
C LEU A 133 10.86 -16.04 3.13
N ALA A 134 11.53 -15.84 4.27
CA ALA A 134 12.81 -16.47 4.57
C ALA A 134 12.69 -17.97 4.74
N THR A 135 13.69 -18.66 4.23
CA THR A 135 13.97 -20.06 4.50
C THR A 135 15.13 -20.18 5.49
N GLN A 136 15.40 -21.36 6.04
CA GLN A 136 16.54 -21.62 6.95
C GLN A 136 17.90 -21.25 6.33
N ARG A 137 17.98 -21.13 5.00
CA ARG A 137 19.17 -20.71 4.27
C ARG A 137 19.30 -19.19 4.11
N THR A 138 18.26 -18.44 4.45
CA THR A 138 18.27 -16.98 4.32
C THR A 138 19.14 -16.37 5.42
N ARG A 139 20.21 -15.70 5.01
CA ARG A 139 21.16 -15.08 5.95
C ARG A 139 20.47 -14.01 6.81
N GLY A 140 20.70 -14.06 8.12
CA GLY A 140 20.15 -13.06 9.06
C GLY A 140 18.67 -13.23 9.40
N ALA A 141 17.99 -14.26 8.85
CA ALA A 141 16.57 -14.47 9.11
C ALA A 141 16.28 -15.34 10.33
N PHE A 142 17.29 -16.07 10.86
CA PHE A 142 17.12 -16.96 12.01
C PHE A 142 18.26 -16.81 13.00
N TYR A 143 17.93 -16.90 14.28
CA TYR A 143 18.87 -16.98 15.38
C TYR A 143 18.48 -18.16 16.28
N ARG A 144 19.34 -19.16 16.40
CA ARG A 144 19.13 -20.39 17.19
C ARG A 144 17.78 -21.08 16.90
N GLY A 145 17.37 -21.10 15.64
CA GLY A 145 16.09 -21.67 15.19
C GLY A 145 14.91 -20.69 15.21
N TRP A 146 15.02 -19.57 15.90
CA TRP A 146 13.97 -18.55 15.99
C TRP A 146 14.04 -17.63 14.79
N ARG A 147 12.88 -17.36 14.18
CA ARG A 147 12.77 -16.37 13.10
C ARG A 147 12.92 -14.96 13.67
N VAL A 148 13.85 -14.20 13.12
CA VAL A 148 14.15 -12.84 13.58
C VAL A 148 13.27 -11.85 12.84
N MET A 149 12.48 -11.11 13.59
CA MET A 149 11.59 -10.07 13.11
C MET A 149 12.01 -8.73 13.71
N SER A 150 11.81 -7.65 12.96
CA SER A 150 11.96 -6.28 13.44
C SER A 150 10.59 -5.62 13.52
N LEU A 151 10.33 -4.98 14.64
CA LEU A 151 9.13 -4.17 14.84
C LEU A 151 9.57 -2.72 14.97
N ASP A 152 8.98 -1.86 14.15
CA ASP A 152 9.32 -0.43 14.12
C ASP A 152 8.08 0.40 13.76
N GLY A 153 8.05 1.62 14.26
CA GLY A 153 6.97 2.57 14.08
C GLY A 153 7.40 3.85 13.36
N THR A 154 6.49 4.43 12.60
CA THR A 154 6.69 5.73 11.97
C THR A 154 5.39 6.52 11.89
N CYS A 155 5.50 7.84 11.76
CA CYS A 155 4.37 8.71 11.47
C CYS A 155 4.44 9.20 10.02
N LEU A 156 3.31 9.13 9.33
CA LEU A 156 3.18 9.55 7.93
C LEU A 156 2.18 10.70 7.84
N ASP A 157 2.55 11.77 7.15
CA ASP A 157 1.64 12.85 6.85
C ASP A 157 0.53 12.37 5.92
N VAL A 158 -0.70 12.74 6.21
CA VAL A 158 -1.85 12.49 5.33
C VAL A 158 -2.42 13.81 4.83
N ALA A 159 -3.22 13.75 3.76
CA ALA A 159 -3.79 14.93 3.15
C ALA A 159 -4.50 15.82 4.19
N ASP A 160 -4.28 17.13 4.12
CA ASP A 160 -4.89 18.10 5.02
C ASP A 160 -6.38 18.27 4.69
N SER A 161 -7.18 17.46 5.36
CA SER A 161 -8.64 17.52 5.29
C SER A 161 -9.24 17.39 6.69
N SER A 162 -10.42 17.98 6.87
CA SER A 162 -11.15 17.87 8.15
C SER A 162 -11.43 16.41 8.54
N ALA A 163 -11.70 15.55 7.57
CA ALA A 163 -11.91 14.13 7.79
C ALA A 163 -10.66 13.43 8.32
N ASN A 164 -9.50 13.67 7.71
CA ASN A 164 -8.24 13.09 8.16
C ASN A 164 -7.81 13.65 9.52
N ALA A 165 -7.97 14.97 9.73
CA ALA A 165 -7.68 15.59 11.02
C ALA A 165 -8.53 15.00 12.15
N LYS A 166 -9.80 14.72 11.88
CA LYS A 166 -10.71 14.10 12.85
C LYS A 166 -10.33 12.65 13.19
N VAL A 167 -9.88 11.88 12.19
CA VAL A 167 -9.57 10.44 12.35
C VAL A 167 -8.18 10.22 12.92
N PHE A 168 -7.17 10.90 12.38
CA PHE A 168 -5.78 10.65 12.70
C PHE A 168 -5.17 11.62 13.71
N GLY A 169 -5.78 12.78 13.87
CA GLY A 169 -5.23 13.84 14.71
C GLY A 169 -4.05 14.56 14.06
N ARG A 170 -3.53 15.55 14.77
CA ARG A 170 -2.32 16.29 14.39
C ARG A 170 -1.27 16.13 15.49
N PRO A 171 0.03 16.09 15.15
CA PRO A 171 1.07 16.04 16.18
C PRO A 171 1.01 17.29 17.05
N GLY A 172 1.24 17.11 18.34
CA GLY A 172 1.37 18.23 19.27
C GLY A 172 2.56 19.11 18.87
N SER A 173 2.44 20.42 19.02
CA SER A 173 3.53 21.37 18.81
C SER A 173 3.68 22.27 20.02
N SER A 174 4.92 22.76 20.25
CA SER A 174 5.21 23.76 21.29
C SER A 174 4.51 25.11 21.05
N ARG A 175 3.91 25.31 19.88
CA ARG A 175 3.19 26.52 19.45
C ARG A 175 1.66 26.43 19.62
N GLY A 176 1.16 25.38 20.30
CA GLY A 176 -0.26 25.14 20.51
C GLY A 176 -0.82 23.99 19.64
N GLU A 177 -1.99 23.49 20.01
CA GLU A 177 -2.65 22.41 19.29
C GLU A 177 -2.93 22.78 17.84
N GLY A 178 -2.48 21.96 16.90
CA GLY A 178 -2.84 22.05 15.48
C GLY A 178 -2.16 23.15 14.67
N ALA A 179 -1.22 23.91 15.23
CA ALA A 179 -0.57 24.99 14.50
C ALA A 179 0.39 24.44 13.42
N GLY A 180 -0.06 24.39 12.17
CA GLY A 180 0.79 24.22 10.99
C GLY A 180 1.20 22.80 10.62
N ALA A 181 0.85 21.78 11.39
CA ALA A 181 1.19 20.40 11.07
C ALA A 181 0.08 19.71 10.27
N PHE A 182 0.46 18.84 9.35
CA PHE A 182 -0.48 17.94 8.67
C PHE A 182 -1.06 16.89 9.65
N PRO A 183 -2.29 16.39 9.41
CA PRO A 183 -2.76 15.21 10.12
C PRO A 183 -1.82 14.03 9.85
N GLN A 184 -1.54 13.22 10.88
CA GLN A 184 -0.58 12.11 10.78
C GLN A 184 -1.20 10.79 11.19
N VAL A 185 -0.96 9.75 10.39
CA VAL A 185 -1.22 8.37 10.74
C VAL A 185 0.04 7.76 11.34
N ARG A 186 -0.09 7.07 12.47
CA ARG A 186 0.97 6.21 13.00
C ARG A 186 0.86 4.84 12.37
N LEU A 187 1.97 4.36 11.85
CA LEU A 187 2.13 3.02 11.28
C LEU A 187 3.13 2.26 12.16
N VAL A 188 2.78 1.05 12.58
CA VAL A 188 3.71 0.09 13.17
C VAL A 188 3.77 -1.12 12.25
N GLY A 189 4.97 -1.49 11.84
CA GLY A 189 5.24 -2.60 10.92
C GLY A 189 6.05 -3.70 11.58
N LEU A 190 5.71 -4.95 11.25
CA LEU A 190 6.52 -6.13 11.59
C LEU A 190 7.16 -6.65 10.32
N ALA A 191 8.48 -6.63 10.26
CA ALA A 191 9.28 -7.04 9.11
C ALA A 191 10.22 -8.19 9.44
N GLU A 192 10.42 -9.09 8.50
CA GLU A 192 11.38 -10.18 8.58
C GLU A 192 12.80 -9.65 8.32
N CYS A 193 13.73 -9.81 9.27
CA CYS A 193 15.07 -9.20 9.18
C CYS A 193 15.89 -9.68 7.98
N GLY A 194 15.78 -10.93 7.59
CA GLY A 194 16.60 -11.49 6.51
C GLY A 194 16.15 -11.12 5.10
N THR A 195 14.85 -10.83 4.90
CA THR A 195 14.25 -10.54 3.60
C THR A 195 13.71 -9.12 3.50
N HIS A 196 13.59 -8.41 4.62
CA HIS A 196 12.90 -7.13 4.74
C HIS A 196 11.43 -7.16 4.34
N ALA A 197 10.82 -8.36 4.28
CA ALA A 197 9.40 -8.50 3.98
C ALA A 197 8.56 -8.01 5.16
N VAL A 198 7.69 -7.04 4.92
CA VAL A 198 6.69 -6.61 5.90
C VAL A 198 5.57 -7.65 5.93
N VAL A 199 5.40 -8.32 7.07
CA VAL A 199 4.44 -9.43 7.23
C VAL A 199 3.15 -9.01 7.92
N ALA A 200 3.19 -7.92 8.66
CA ALA A 200 2.02 -7.34 9.30
C ALA A 200 2.21 -5.83 9.52
N ALA A 201 1.10 -5.10 9.61
CA ALA A 201 1.11 -3.68 9.93
C ALA A 201 -0.16 -3.30 10.69
N ALA A 202 -0.02 -2.37 11.64
CA ALA A 202 -1.12 -1.71 12.34
C ALA A 202 -1.08 -0.20 12.08
N LEU A 203 -2.26 0.42 11.97
CA LEU A 203 -2.42 1.84 11.70
C LEU A 203 -3.30 2.46 12.78
N GLY A 204 -2.90 3.62 13.28
CA GLY A 204 -3.70 4.36 14.26
C GLY A 204 -3.49 5.87 14.18
N PRO A 205 -4.26 6.64 14.96
CA PRO A 205 -4.02 8.07 15.15
C PRO A 205 -2.59 8.36 15.62
N CYS A 206 -2.05 9.53 15.29
CA CYS A 206 -0.71 9.92 15.73
C CYS A 206 -0.56 9.98 17.27
N THR A 207 -1.68 10.12 17.98
CA THR A 207 -1.75 10.11 19.45
C THR A 207 -1.67 8.71 20.06
N THR A 208 -1.91 7.66 19.31
CA THR A 208 -1.79 6.27 19.78
C THR A 208 -0.31 5.92 19.92
N SER A 209 0.10 5.34 21.05
CA SER A 209 1.49 4.93 21.23
C SER A 209 1.88 3.75 20.34
N GLU A 210 3.16 3.63 20.03
CA GLU A 210 3.68 2.48 19.28
C GLU A 210 3.43 1.17 20.00
N ALA A 211 3.57 1.16 21.34
CA ALA A 211 3.34 -0.02 22.16
C ALA A 211 1.91 -0.57 22.01
N VAL A 212 0.90 0.29 21.99
CA VAL A 212 -0.50 -0.13 21.79
C VAL A 212 -0.71 -0.78 20.42
N LEU A 213 -0.16 -0.18 19.35
CA LEU A 213 -0.27 -0.75 18.01
C LEU A 213 0.57 -2.03 17.86
N ALA A 214 1.70 -2.10 18.55
CA ALA A 214 2.53 -3.30 18.60
C ALA A 214 1.82 -4.46 19.31
N ASP A 215 1.17 -4.20 20.44
CA ASP A 215 0.38 -5.21 21.17
C ASP A 215 -0.79 -5.71 20.32
N GLU A 216 -1.50 -4.82 19.63
CA GLU A 216 -2.55 -5.20 18.67
C GLU A 216 -2.01 -6.12 17.57
N LEU A 217 -0.83 -5.79 17.03
CA LEU A 217 -0.21 -6.50 15.94
C LEU A 217 0.30 -7.88 16.35
N LEU A 218 0.94 -7.98 17.52
CA LEU A 218 1.50 -9.21 18.06
C LEU A 218 0.44 -10.12 18.71
N GLY A 219 -0.62 -9.52 19.25
CA GLY A 219 -1.74 -10.24 19.87
C GLY A 219 -2.71 -10.88 18.88
N ALA A 220 -2.60 -10.63 17.58
CA ALA A 220 -3.49 -11.21 16.58
C ALA A 220 -3.23 -12.72 16.42
N PRO A 221 -4.19 -13.60 16.81
CA PRO A 221 -3.98 -15.05 16.80
C PRO A 221 -3.73 -15.58 15.37
N GLY A 222 -2.77 -16.50 15.24
CA GLY A 222 -2.53 -17.25 14.01
C GLY A 222 -1.77 -16.52 12.89
N ARG A 223 -1.39 -15.26 13.07
CA ARG A 223 -0.61 -14.51 12.08
C ARG A 223 0.87 -14.85 12.09
N LEU A 224 1.39 -15.13 13.26
CA LEU A 224 2.80 -15.39 13.49
C LEU A 224 2.93 -16.80 14.01
N GLY A 225 3.76 -17.62 13.34
CA GLY A 225 4.06 -18.97 13.82
C GLY A 225 4.75 -18.93 15.20
N PRO A 226 4.83 -20.06 15.90
CA PRO A 226 5.66 -20.16 17.09
C PRO A 226 7.13 -19.89 16.75
N GLU A 227 7.94 -19.56 17.74
CA GLU A 227 9.40 -19.36 17.60
C GLU A 227 9.80 -18.09 16.84
N LEU A 228 9.28 -16.96 17.30
CA LEU A 228 9.68 -15.63 16.83
C LEU A 228 10.59 -14.94 17.85
N LEU A 229 11.66 -14.33 17.35
CA LEU A 229 12.47 -13.36 18.08
C LEU A 229 12.19 -11.97 17.51
N VAL A 230 11.47 -11.15 18.26
CA VAL A 230 11.11 -9.78 17.84
C VAL A 230 12.14 -8.79 18.39
N LEU A 231 12.77 -8.07 17.51
CA LEU A 231 13.65 -6.94 17.82
C LEU A 231 12.85 -5.64 17.72
N CYS A 232 12.93 -4.82 18.73
CA CYS A 232 12.34 -3.49 18.74
C CYS A 232 13.29 -2.48 19.40
N ASP A 233 13.06 -1.19 19.17
CA ASP A 233 13.80 -0.16 19.84
C ASP A 233 13.32 0.06 21.30
N ARG A 234 13.94 1.03 22.01
CA ARG A 234 13.62 1.30 23.41
C ARG A 234 12.20 1.85 23.62
N ALA A 235 11.57 2.42 22.59
CA ALA A 235 10.21 2.92 22.68
C ALA A 235 9.18 1.80 22.82
N CYS A 236 9.51 0.59 22.36
CA CYS A 236 8.73 -0.63 22.56
C CYS A 236 9.02 -1.34 23.90
N GLY A 237 9.79 -0.76 24.80
CA GLY A 237 10.35 -1.39 26.01
C GLY A 237 9.36 -1.86 27.08
N ALA A 238 8.06 -1.82 26.83
CA ALA A 238 7.01 -2.40 27.69
C ALA A 238 6.35 -3.63 27.08
N LEU A 239 6.83 -4.11 25.91
CA LEU A 239 6.34 -5.37 25.35
C LEU A 239 6.82 -6.50 26.24
N THR A 240 5.93 -7.06 27.04
CA THR A 240 6.19 -8.32 27.72
C THR A 240 6.44 -9.38 26.65
N ALA A 241 7.65 -9.86 26.56
CA ALA A 241 8.01 -11.01 25.74
C ALA A 241 7.26 -12.25 26.28
N GLY A 242 5.98 -12.31 25.99
CA GLY A 242 5.19 -13.51 26.13
C GLY A 242 5.64 -14.44 25.02
N ALA A 243 6.35 -15.52 25.38
CA ALA A 243 6.53 -16.63 24.46
C ALA A 243 5.13 -17.05 24.03
N VAL A 244 4.77 -16.76 22.78
CA VAL A 244 3.55 -17.29 22.17
C VAL A 244 3.80 -18.80 22.07
N ARG A 245 3.22 -19.56 22.99
CA ARG A 245 3.24 -21.03 22.98
C ARG A 245 2.24 -21.55 21.95
#